data_c3c2f5dec0aa3a58c8e5c4bbd2ffeeeb
#
_entry.id   c3c2f5dec0aa3a58c8e5c4bbd2ffeeeb
#
_cell.length_a   1.000
_cell.length_b   1.000
_cell.length_c   1.000
_cell.angle_alpha   90.00
_cell.angle_beta   90.00
_cell.angle_gamma   90.00
#
_symmetry.space_group_name_H-M   'P 1'
#
loop_
_entity.id
_entity.type
_entity.pdbx_description
1 polymer ?
#
loop_
_entity_poly.entity_id
_entity_poly.type
_entity_poly.pdbx_seq_one_letter_code
_entity_poly.pdbx_strand_id
1 'polypeptide(L)'
;MTSIFWYDYETTGINPRCDRPLQMAGLRTDFDLNEIDEPVNLYCQPSEDILPHPAACAITGITPGQLAEHGLSEADFMTRVHAQLAAPGTCGAGYNTLRFDDEMTRYSLYRNFFDPYAREWQGGNSRWDLIDVVRAAYALRPDGLVWPTDDEGRVTLKLERLTAANGIDHGNAHEALSDVRATIALARLIREKQPKLYDWLFQLRGKQKVMDQVRLLQPMVHVSGRFSAARNFVGVVLPLAWHPRNRNALIVCDLHLDPQGLLELDADALRQRLYTRRDDLAEGELPVPLKLIHINKCPVVAPLSVLRAEDQQRLGLDMALYQARALRLTDAQNIWRDKVQAIYASEDFSPSQDPEQQLYDGFIGDRDRRLCEQVRAADPAQLAQEQWPFDDERLPPLLFRYRARNFPETLNSEEQERWRIFCQKRLSDPEWGAPNTLETFVETAAQLNMTATPFQQEVLNEWQEYVQGLRKRLNL
;
A
#
# COMPACT_ATOMS: atom_id res chain seq x y z
N MET A 1 13.22 13.50 18.49
CA MET A 1 12.91 12.35 19.35
C MET A 1 12.47 11.22 18.44
N THR A 2 12.94 9.99 18.63
CA THR A 2 12.49 8.86 17.80
C THR A 2 11.13 8.38 18.29
N SER A 3 10.19 8.19 17.37
CA SER A 3 8.80 7.86 17.69
C SER A 3 8.15 7.00 16.57
N ILE A 4 7.02 6.41 16.86
CA ILE A 4 6.17 5.76 15.88
C ILE A 4 4.96 6.65 15.65
N PHE A 5 4.67 6.98 14.40
CA PHE A 5 3.42 7.63 14.01
C PHE A 5 2.52 6.58 13.37
N TRP A 6 1.51 6.16 14.12
CA TRP A 6 0.50 5.21 13.68
C TRP A 6 -0.57 5.97 12.93
N TYR A 7 -0.94 5.49 11.74
CA TYR A 7 -1.92 6.20 10.90
C TYR A 7 -2.71 5.25 10.04
N ASP A 8 -3.88 5.73 9.64
CA ASP A 8 -4.83 5.05 8.78
C ASP A 8 -5.56 6.07 7.91
N TYR A 9 -5.95 5.67 6.69
CA TYR A 9 -6.70 6.50 5.77
C TYR A 9 -8.08 5.91 5.47
N GLU A 10 -9.10 6.81 5.47
CA GLU A 10 -10.31 6.56 4.73
C GLU A 10 -10.23 7.22 3.35
N THR A 11 -10.65 6.51 2.30
CA THR A 11 -10.37 6.89 0.92
C THR A 11 -11.59 6.76 0.02
N THR A 12 -11.53 7.35 -1.17
CA THR A 12 -12.59 7.24 -2.19
C THR A 12 -12.73 5.82 -2.76
N GLY A 13 -11.78 4.93 -2.54
CA GLY A 13 -11.77 3.57 -3.04
C GLY A 13 -10.47 2.84 -2.73
N ILE A 14 -10.24 1.70 -3.37
CA ILE A 14 -9.16 0.75 -3.01
C ILE A 14 -7.91 0.82 -3.90
N ASN A 15 -7.87 1.73 -4.87
CA ASN A 15 -6.74 1.86 -5.80
C ASN A 15 -5.95 3.15 -5.54
N PRO A 16 -4.83 3.14 -4.81
CA PRO A 16 -4.05 4.34 -4.48
C PRO A 16 -3.55 5.15 -5.68
N ARG A 17 -3.48 4.56 -6.88
CA ARG A 17 -3.06 5.25 -8.10
C ARG A 17 -4.04 6.33 -8.53
N CYS A 18 -5.33 6.09 -8.39
CA CYS A 18 -6.40 6.95 -8.89
C CYS A 18 -7.35 7.43 -7.81
N ASP A 19 -7.48 6.70 -6.70
CA ASP A 19 -8.30 7.14 -5.56
C ASP A 19 -7.64 8.26 -4.75
N ARG A 20 -8.42 8.88 -3.88
CA ARG A 20 -8.05 10.05 -3.07
C ARG A 20 -8.30 9.79 -1.59
N PRO A 21 -7.51 10.40 -0.70
CA PRO A 21 -7.83 10.41 0.72
C PRO A 21 -9.09 11.24 0.98
N LEU A 22 -9.93 10.78 1.90
CA LEU A 22 -11.05 11.54 2.48
C LEU A 22 -10.78 11.91 3.93
N GLN A 23 -10.08 11.03 4.65
CA GLN A 23 -9.67 11.24 6.03
C GLN A 23 -8.30 10.62 6.27
N MET A 24 -7.51 11.20 7.16
CA MET A 24 -6.35 10.57 7.78
C MET A 24 -6.42 10.79 9.27
N ALA A 25 -6.41 9.70 10.03
CA ALA A 25 -6.19 9.73 11.47
C ALA A 25 -4.79 9.23 11.81
N GLY A 26 -4.21 9.79 12.86
CA GLY A 26 -2.90 9.35 13.34
C GLY A 26 -2.68 9.64 14.82
N LEU A 27 -1.80 8.84 15.41
CA LEU A 27 -1.42 8.96 16.81
C LEU A 27 0.06 8.64 16.96
N ARG A 28 0.78 9.47 17.69
CA ARG A 28 2.20 9.31 17.94
C ARG A 28 2.46 8.61 19.25
N THR A 29 3.35 7.61 19.23
CA THR A 29 3.82 6.92 20.43
C THR A 29 5.35 6.96 20.51
N ASP A 30 5.88 6.75 21.72
CA ASP A 30 7.26 6.31 21.90
C ASP A 30 7.44 4.85 21.43
N PHE A 31 8.65 4.30 21.53
CA PHE A 31 8.91 2.90 21.18
C PHE A 31 8.39 1.89 22.22
N ASP A 32 7.96 2.39 23.39
CA ASP A 32 7.27 1.59 24.40
C ASP A 32 5.75 1.58 24.21
N LEU A 33 5.29 2.22 23.11
CA LEU A 33 3.89 2.34 22.69
C LEU A 33 3.05 3.24 23.63
N ASN A 34 3.67 4.13 24.41
CA ASN A 34 2.97 5.17 25.15
C ASN A 34 2.64 6.33 24.20
N GLU A 35 1.43 6.85 24.30
CA GLU A 35 1.00 8.03 23.55
C GLU A 35 1.79 9.27 24.04
N ILE A 36 2.33 10.05 23.09
CA ILE A 36 3.20 11.20 23.38
C ILE A 36 2.71 12.51 22.77
N ASP A 37 1.74 12.46 21.87
CA ASP A 37 1.11 13.62 21.25
C ASP A 37 -0.41 13.46 21.22
N GLU A 38 -1.13 14.57 21.01
CA GLU A 38 -2.57 14.54 20.74
C GLU A 38 -2.86 13.84 19.42
N PRO A 39 -4.00 13.15 19.30
CA PRO A 39 -4.43 12.52 18.06
C PRO A 39 -4.58 13.54 16.93
N VAL A 40 -4.18 13.15 15.74
CA VAL A 40 -4.41 13.90 14.51
C VAL A 40 -5.61 13.28 13.80
N ASN A 41 -6.57 14.11 13.38
CA ASN A 41 -7.71 13.69 12.58
C ASN A 41 -7.98 14.78 11.54
N LEU A 42 -7.68 14.48 10.26
CA LEU A 42 -7.75 15.43 9.16
C LEU A 42 -8.73 14.91 8.11
N TYR A 43 -9.58 15.80 7.61
CA TYR A 43 -10.46 15.51 6.48
C TYR A 43 -9.97 16.23 5.23
N CYS A 44 -10.18 15.59 4.06
CA CYS A 44 -9.82 16.12 2.74
C CYS A 44 -11.08 16.30 1.90
N GLN A 45 -11.28 17.50 1.35
CA GLN A 45 -12.39 17.76 0.45
C GLN A 45 -12.25 16.93 -0.84
N PRO A 46 -13.35 16.33 -1.35
CA PRO A 46 -13.31 15.65 -2.63
C PRO A 46 -13.13 16.67 -3.76
N SER A 47 -12.30 16.34 -4.74
CA SER A 47 -12.15 17.16 -5.95
C SER A 47 -13.24 16.83 -6.96
N GLU A 48 -13.58 17.81 -7.83
CA GLU A 48 -14.69 17.69 -8.79
C GLU A 48 -14.45 16.68 -9.91
N ASP A 49 -13.22 16.21 -10.08
CA ASP A 49 -12.82 15.29 -11.13
C ASP A 49 -12.78 13.82 -10.68
N ILE A 50 -13.14 13.52 -9.44
CA ILE A 50 -13.15 12.15 -8.87
C ILE A 50 -14.43 11.92 -8.08
N LEU A 51 -15.02 10.75 -8.29
CA LEU A 51 -16.13 10.25 -7.46
C LEU A 51 -15.64 9.11 -6.58
N PRO A 52 -16.06 9.07 -5.30
CA PRO A 52 -15.78 7.91 -4.46
C PRO A 52 -16.56 6.68 -4.96
N HIS A 53 -16.07 5.51 -4.61
CA HIS A 53 -16.84 4.29 -4.82
C HIS A 53 -17.97 4.21 -3.79
N PRO A 54 -19.22 3.93 -4.18
CA PRO A 54 -20.36 3.92 -3.22
C PRO A 54 -20.17 2.95 -2.06
N ALA A 55 -19.49 1.80 -2.27
CA ALA A 55 -19.16 0.89 -1.18
C ALA A 55 -18.17 1.50 -0.17
N ALA A 56 -17.19 2.30 -0.63
CA ALA A 56 -16.29 3.00 0.27
C ALA A 56 -17.06 4.03 1.11
N CYS A 57 -17.97 4.79 0.49
CA CYS A 57 -18.85 5.72 1.23
C CYS A 57 -19.65 5.01 2.32
N ALA A 58 -20.29 3.89 1.98
CA ALA A 58 -21.11 3.12 2.91
C ALA A 58 -20.31 2.48 4.06
N ILE A 59 -19.03 2.13 3.81
CA ILE A 59 -18.14 1.53 4.82
C ILE A 59 -17.60 2.60 5.76
N THR A 60 -17.06 3.69 5.22
CA THR A 60 -16.41 4.75 6.00
C THR A 60 -17.41 5.63 6.75
N GLY A 61 -18.65 5.73 6.25
CA GLY A 61 -19.69 6.61 6.81
C GLY A 61 -19.42 8.11 6.62
N ILE A 62 -18.37 8.48 5.87
CA ILE A 62 -18.01 9.87 5.66
C ILE A 62 -18.95 10.49 4.62
N THR A 63 -19.58 11.62 4.99
CA THR A 63 -20.56 12.31 4.13
C THR A 63 -19.96 13.55 3.45
N PRO A 64 -20.50 13.98 2.30
CA PRO A 64 -20.13 15.23 1.67
C PRO A 64 -20.31 16.46 2.57
N GLY A 65 -21.35 16.45 3.42
CA GLY A 65 -21.61 17.52 4.39
C GLY A 65 -20.46 17.66 5.39
N GLN A 66 -20.01 16.54 5.97
CA GLN A 66 -18.86 16.50 6.88
C GLN A 66 -17.56 16.98 6.19
N LEU A 67 -17.34 16.58 4.94
CA LEU A 67 -16.17 17.01 4.18
C LEU A 67 -16.23 18.50 3.79
N ALA A 68 -17.41 19.04 3.56
CA ALA A 68 -17.58 20.47 3.30
C ALA A 68 -17.32 21.33 4.54
N GLU A 69 -17.67 20.84 5.74
CA GLU A 69 -17.48 21.55 7.00
C GLU A 69 -16.05 21.48 7.53
N HIS A 70 -15.42 20.31 7.45
CA HIS A 70 -14.14 20.02 8.12
C HIS A 70 -12.99 19.75 7.17
N GLY A 71 -13.27 19.56 5.87
CA GLY A 71 -12.27 19.15 4.89
C GLY A 71 -11.36 20.29 4.45
N LEU A 72 -10.09 19.96 4.36
CA LEU A 72 -9.03 20.80 3.81
C LEU A 72 -8.94 20.61 2.28
N SER A 73 -8.33 21.55 1.57
CA SER A 73 -7.84 21.29 0.22
C SER A 73 -6.85 20.12 0.24
N GLU A 74 -6.69 19.38 -0.87
CA GLU A 74 -5.70 18.26 -0.90
C GLU A 74 -4.28 18.78 -0.64
N ALA A 75 -3.94 20.00 -1.08
CA ALA A 75 -2.64 20.62 -0.83
C ALA A 75 -2.40 20.88 0.67
N ASP A 76 -3.36 21.46 1.37
CA ASP A 76 -3.25 21.72 2.82
C ASP A 76 -3.29 20.43 3.63
N PHE A 77 -4.17 19.51 3.24
CA PHE A 77 -4.24 18.18 3.85
C PHE A 77 -2.88 17.46 3.75
N MET A 78 -2.30 17.38 2.55
CA MET A 78 -1.01 16.71 2.35
C MET A 78 0.15 17.44 3.00
N THR A 79 0.09 18.76 3.13
CA THR A 79 1.08 19.54 3.90
C THR A 79 1.08 19.13 5.37
N ARG A 80 -0.10 18.98 5.99
CA ARG A 80 -0.23 18.54 7.38
C ARG A 80 0.17 17.07 7.57
N VAL A 81 -0.25 16.20 6.66
CA VAL A 81 0.15 14.78 6.66
C VAL A 81 1.66 14.64 6.52
N HIS A 82 2.27 15.35 5.57
CA HIS A 82 3.70 15.33 5.36
C HIS A 82 4.47 15.81 6.60
N ALA A 83 3.99 16.86 7.29
CA ALA A 83 4.63 17.35 8.51
C ALA A 83 4.70 16.28 9.60
N GLN A 84 3.68 15.42 9.73
CA GLN A 84 3.69 14.32 10.69
C GLN A 84 4.67 13.21 10.29
N LEU A 85 4.60 12.77 9.03
CA LEU A 85 5.35 11.61 8.56
C LEU A 85 6.83 11.93 8.27
N ALA A 86 7.15 13.17 7.90
CA ALA A 86 8.51 13.61 7.58
C ALA A 86 9.30 14.15 8.81
N ALA A 87 8.67 14.27 9.97
CA ALA A 87 9.36 14.67 11.19
C ALA A 87 10.55 13.72 11.46
N PRO A 88 11.76 14.26 11.76
CA PRO A 88 12.95 13.42 11.92
C PRO A 88 12.82 12.36 13.00
N GLY A 89 13.26 11.13 12.70
CA GLY A 89 13.18 9.99 13.61
C GLY A 89 11.81 9.33 13.67
N THR A 90 10.90 9.65 12.76
CA THR A 90 9.56 9.04 12.69
C THR A 90 9.59 7.66 12.00
N CYS A 91 9.01 6.67 12.66
CA CYS A 91 8.61 5.42 12.04
C CYS A 91 7.11 5.51 11.68
N GLY A 92 6.77 5.65 10.40
CA GLY A 92 5.37 5.55 9.96
C GLY A 92 4.88 4.10 10.05
N ALA A 93 3.78 3.87 10.76
CA ALA A 93 3.27 2.51 10.98
C ALA A 93 1.73 2.47 10.96
N GLY A 94 1.16 1.30 10.70
CA GLY A 94 -0.26 1.03 10.76
C GLY A 94 -0.58 -0.43 10.47
N TYR A 95 -1.80 -0.72 10.04
CA TYR A 95 -2.26 -2.06 9.73
C TYR A 95 -2.47 -2.24 8.22
N ASN A 96 -1.61 -2.99 7.54
CA ASN A 96 -1.54 -3.16 6.07
C ASN A 96 -1.09 -1.89 5.32
N THR A 97 -0.48 -0.94 6.02
CA THR A 97 -0.09 0.37 5.49
C THR A 97 0.90 0.30 4.34
N LEU A 98 1.88 -0.59 4.36
CA LEU A 98 2.89 -0.71 3.28
C LEU A 98 2.31 -1.05 1.91
N ARG A 99 1.09 -1.56 1.85
CA ARG A 99 0.42 -1.96 0.61
C ARG A 99 -0.66 -1.00 0.18
N PHE A 100 -1.20 -0.20 1.09
CA PHE A 100 -2.30 0.70 0.82
C PHE A 100 -1.99 2.15 1.24
N ASP A 101 -1.89 2.46 2.52
CA ASP A 101 -1.76 3.84 3.03
C ASP A 101 -0.47 4.52 2.60
N ASP A 102 0.64 3.79 2.56
CA ASP A 102 1.92 4.28 2.06
C ASP A 102 1.84 4.60 0.56
N GLU A 103 1.17 3.77 -0.23
CA GLU A 103 0.97 4.03 -1.65
C GLU A 103 0.00 5.22 -1.85
N MET A 104 -1.09 5.31 -1.07
CA MET A 104 -1.98 6.47 -1.04
C MET A 104 -1.20 7.75 -0.72
N THR A 105 -0.37 7.71 0.32
CA THR A 105 0.50 8.83 0.70
C THR A 105 1.47 9.20 -0.43
N ARG A 106 2.11 8.23 -1.08
CA ARG A 106 3.06 8.48 -2.17
C ARG A 106 2.40 9.16 -3.36
N TYR A 107 1.28 8.64 -3.85
CA TYR A 107 0.56 9.24 -4.96
C TYR A 107 0.01 10.62 -4.62
N SER A 108 -0.48 10.81 -3.38
CA SER A 108 -0.95 12.11 -2.93
C SER A 108 0.18 13.13 -2.78
N LEU A 109 1.33 12.74 -2.23
CA LEU A 109 2.54 13.59 -2.19
C LEU A 109 3.01 13.97 -3.59
N TYR A 110 3.08 13.02 -4.51
CA TYR A 110 3.48 13.24 -5.90
C TYR A 110 2.57 14.26 -6.60
N ARG A 111 1.24 14.12 -6.48
CA ARG A 111 0.26 15.07 -7.07
C ARG A 111 0.35 16.47 -6.46
N ASN A 112 0.83 16.57 -5.23
CA ASN A 112 0.97 17.83 -4.49
C ASN A 112 2.42 18.31 -4.44
N PHE A 113 3.27 17.90 -5.38
CA PHE A 113 4.64 18.38 -5.58
C PHE A 113 5.62 18.11 -4.43
N PHE A 114 5.31 17.19 -3.52
CA PHE A 114 6.27 16.68 -2.53
C PHE A 114 7.12 15.55 -3.11
N ASP A 115 8.33 15.35 -2.55
CA ASP A 115 9.06 14.11 -2.79
C ASP A 115 8.28 12.94 -2.17
N PRO A 116 7.80 11.97 -2.97
CA PRO A 116 6.93 10.91 -2.47
C PRO A 116 7.63 9.88 -1.58
N TYR A 117 8.97 9.87 -1.58
CA TYR A 117 9.77 8.83 -0.92
C TYR A 117 10.58 9.35 0.27
N ALA A 118 10.93 10.64 0.29
CA ALA A 118 11.87 11.22 1.26
C ALA A 118 11.45 10.95 2.72
N ARG A 119 10.17 11.07 3.03
CA ARG A 119 9.62 10.83 4.36
C ARG A 119 9.89 9.42 4.92
N GLU A 120 10.22 8.47 4.07
CA GLU A 120 10.38 7.05 4.44
C GLU A 120 11.78 6.72 4.95
N TRP A 121 12.76 7.61 4.69
CA TRP A 121 14.16 7.33 4.99
C TRP A 121 14.99 8.56 5.42
N GLN A 122 14.61 9.78 5.01
CA GLN A 122 15.33 10.98 5.43
C GLN A 122 15.18 11.22 6.93
N GLY A 123 16.18 11.90 7.52
CA GLY A 123 16.14 12.27 8.93
C GLY A 123 16.12 11.10 9.93
N GLY A 124 16.53 9.88 9.48
CA GLY A 124 16.46 8.66 10.29
C GLY A 124 15.07 8.02 10.34
N ASN A 125 14.20 8.39 9.43
CA ASN A 125 12.85 7.85 9.32
C ASN A 125 12.84 6.39 8.81
N SER A 126 11.75 5.73 9.06
CA SER A 126 11.50 4.35 8.64
C SER A 126 10.00 4.11 8.47
N ARG A 127 9.65 2.92 8.01
CA ARG A 127 8.26 2.45 7.93
C ARG A 127 8.14 1.10 8.61
N TRP A 128 6.94 0.75 9.01
CA TRP A 128 6.63 -0.55 9.58
C TRP A 128 5.16 -0.92 9.34
N ASP A 129 4.85 -2.22 9.34
CA ASP A 129 3.50 -2.69 9.09
C ASP A 129 3.13 -3.80 10.07
N LEU A 130 2.12 -3.56 10.88
CA LEU A 130 1.72 -4.50 11.93
C LEU A 130 1.11 -5.78 11.36
N ILE A 131 0.49 -5.78 10.19
CA ILE A 131 -0.09 -7.00 9.62
C ILE A 131 0.97 -8.07 9.34
N ASP A 132 2.19 -7.69 8.96
CA ASP A 132 3.26 -8.67 8.75
C ASP A 132 3.84 -9.18 10.08
N VAL A 133 3.76 -8.37 11.15
CA VAL A 133 4.05 -8.81 12.53
C VAL A 133 3.01 -9.83 13.01
N VAL A 134 1.74 -9.55 12.78
CA VAL A 134 0.61 -10.47 13.08
C VAL A 134 0.77 -11.80 12.33
N ARG A 135 1.09 -11.74 11.02
CA ARG A 135 1.38 -12.95 10.23
C ARG A 135 2.53 -13.76 10.81
N ALA A 136 3.60 -13.08 11.23
CA ALA A 136 4.76 -13.73 11.84
C ALA A 136 4.45 -14.32 13.21
N ALA A 137 3.66 -13.64 14.04
CA ALA A 137 3.20 -14.15 15.32
C ALA A 137 2.37 -15.42 15.12
N TYR A 138 1.38 -15.39 14.24
CA TYR A 138 0.57 -16.56 13.90
C TYR A 138 1.42 -17.73 13.38
N ALA A 139 2.31 -17.45 12.41
CA ALA A 139 3.11 -18.49 11.78
C ALA A 139 4.16 -19.11 12.72
N LEU A 140 4.84 -18.30 13.52
CA LEU A 140 6.06 -18.71 14.22
C LEU A 140 5.87 -18.82 15.74
N ARG A 141 4.99 -18.03 16.34
CA ARG A 141 4.80 -17.92 17.80
C ARG A 141 3.34 -17.62 18.13
N PRO A 142 2.40 -18.56 17.85
CA PRO A 142 0.97 -18.29 17.99
C PRO A 142 0.47 -18.21 19.44
N ASP A 143 1.29 -18.68 20.41
CA ASP A 143 0.87 -18.80 21.80
C ASP A 143 0.61 -17.41 22.45
N GLY A 144 -0.42 -17.32 23.26
CA GLY A 144 -0.79 -16.12 24.03
C GLY A 144 -1.69 -15.15 23.27
N LEU A 145 -2.06 -15.45 22.00
CA LEU A 145 -3.06 -14.74 21.23
C LEU A 145 -4.20 -15.68 20.81
N VAL A 146 -5.40 -15.13 20.68
CA VAL A 146 -6.56 -15.83 20.13
C VAL A 146 -6.66 -15.53 18.64
N TRP A 147 -6.71 -16.56 17.83
CA TRP A 147 -6.73 -16.45 16.37
C TRP A 147 -8.15 -16.74 15.84
N PRO A 148 -8.89 -15.73 15.39
CA PRO A 148 -10.22 -15.92 14.84
C PRO A 148 -10.17 -16.63 13.49
N THR A 149 -11.26 -17.33 13.16
CA THR A 149 -11.46 -17.97 11.86
C THR A 149 -12.63 -17.34 11.11
N ASP A 150 -12.60 -17.43 9.80
CA ASP A 150 -13.74 -17.14 8.93
C ASP A 150 -14.77 -18.30 8.95
N ASP A 151 -15.86 -18.12 8.20
CA ASP A 151 -16.95 -19.09 8.12
C ASP A 151 -16.51 -20.42 7.45
N GLU A 152 -15.35 -20.42 6.78
CA GLU A 152 -14.75 -21.61 6.16
C GLU A 152 -13.68 -22.26 7.07
N GLY A 153 -13.53 -21.78 8.31
CA GLY A 153 -12.57 -22.27 9.30
C GLY A 153 -11.12 -21.87 9.04
N ARG A 154 -10.88 -20.93 8.13
CA ARG A 154 -9.53 -20.41 7.87
C ARG A 154 -9.25 -19.23 8.79
N VAL A 155 -8.00 -19.11 9.26
CA VAL A 155 -7.61 -17.96 10.07
C VAL A 155 -7.84 -16.66 9.31
N THR A 156 -8.47 -15.70 9.99
CA THR A 156 -8.62 -14.33 9.48
C THR A 156 -7.76 -13.37 10.30
N LEU A 157 -7.06 -12.49 9.61
CA LEU A 157 -6.22 -11.47 10.22
C LEU A 157 -6.80 -10.05 10.02
N LYS A 158 -8.12 -9.97 9.83
CA LYS A 158 -8.83 -8.69 9.81
C LYS A 158 -8.75 -8.05 11.19
N LEU A 159 -8.42 -6.75 11.25
CA LEU A 159 -8.16 -6.03 12.50
C LEU A 159 -9.34 -6.15 13.46
N GLU A 160 -10.55 -5.88 12.97
CA GLU A 160 -11.77 -5.93 13.76
C GLU A 160 -12.08 -7.32 14.36
N ARG A 161 -11.76 -8.39 13.61
CA ARG A 161 -11.96 -9.75 14.10
C ARG A 161 -10.89 -10.15 15.13
N LEU A 162 -9.67 -9.75 14.86
CA LEU A 162 -8.53 -10.08 15.72
C LEU A 162 -8.59 -9.34 17.06
N THR A 163 -8.94 -8.07 17.04
CA THR A 163 -9.12 -7.26 18.26
C THR A 163 -10.27 -7.78 19.10
N ALA A 164 -11.43 -8.06 18.50
CA ALA A 164 -12.59 -8.64 19.20
C ALA A 164 -12.24 -10.00 19.85
N ALA A 165 -11.54 -10.88 19.13
CA ALA A 165 -11.17 -12.20 19.67
C ALA A 165 -10.19 -12.10 20.86
N ASN A 166 -9.40 -11.03 20.95
CA ASN A 166 -8.41 -10.81 22.00
C ASN A 166 -8.89 -9.83 23.09
N GLY A 167 -10.18 -9.45 23.10
CA GLY A 167 -10.76 -8.58 24.12
C GLY A 167 -10.24 -7.13 24.06
N ILE A 168 -9.77 -6.69 22.89
CA ILE A 168 -9.37 -5.31 22.64
C ILE A 168 -10.61 -4.54 22.18
N ASP A 169 -10.91 -3.44 22.88
CA ASP A 169 -11.97 -2.54 22.49
C ASP A 169 -11.57 -1.85 21.17
N HIS A 170 -12.45 -1.98 20.16
CA HIS A 170 -12.22 -1.42 18.83
C HIS A 170 -13.17 -0.25 18.53
N GLY A 171 -14.01 0.16 19.51
CA GLY A 171 -14.96 1.25 19.30
C GLY A 171 -15.78 1.06 18.01
N ASN A 172 -15.79 2.09 17.17
CA ASN A 172 -16.42 2.03 15.84
C ASN A 172 -15.36 1.58 14.80
N ALA A 173 -15.44 0.35 14.35
CA ALA A 173 -14.63 -0.13 13.22
C ALA A 173 -14.92 0.73 11.96
N HIS A 174 -13.89 1.00 11.16
CA HIS A 174 -13.91 1.91 10.01
C HIS A 174 -14.09 3.40 10.37
N GLU A 175 -13.78 3.77 11.61
CA GLU A 175 -13.42 5.12 11.99
C GLU A 175 -11.88 5.15 12.12
N ALA A 176 -11.20 5.89 11.28
CA ALA A 176 -9.73 5.83 11.15
C ALA A 176 -8.98 5.97 12.50
N LEU A 177 -9.43 6.83 13.42
CA LEU A 177 -8.78 6.97 14.73
C LEU A 177 -9.02 5.76 15.64
N SER A 178 -10.19 5.12 15.54
CA SER A 178 -10.49 3.87 16.24
C SER A 178 -9.60 2.74 15.75
N ASP A 179 -9.40 2.63 14.44
CA ASP A 179 -8.53 1.62 13.82
C ASP A 179 -7.06 1.84 14.20
N VAL A 180 -6.61 3.09 14.28
CA VAL A 180 -5.27 3.43 14.79
C VAL A 180 -5.08 2.97 16.24
N ARG A 181 -6.03 3.26 17.15
CA ARG A 181 -5.95 2.85 18.55
C ARG A 181 -6.00 1.33 18.71
N ALA A 182 -6.86 0.67 17.97
CA ALA A 182 -6.95 -0.79 17.92
C ALA A 182 -5.63 -1.43 17.44
N THR A 183 -5.00 -0.83 16.42
CA THR A 183 -3.68 -1.25 15.92
C THR A 183 -2.60 -1.12 16.99
N ILE A 184 -2.55 0.01 17.73
CA ILE A 184 -1.59 0.20 18.84
C ILE A 184 -1.84 -0.82 19.96
N ALA A 185 -3.09 -1.05 20.33
CA ALA A 185 -3.44 -2.01 21.38
C ALA A 185 -3.05 -3.45 20.98
N LEU A 186 -3.25 -3.82 19.72
CA LEU A 186 -2.80 -5.10 19.19
C LEU A 186 -1.27 -5.21 19.19
N ALA A 187 -0.56 -4.14 18.83
CA ALA A 187 0.90 -4.10 18.91
C ALA A 187 1.41 -4.30 20.34
N ARG A 188 0.77 -3.66 21.34
CA ARG A 188 1.06 -3.85 22.77
C ARG A 188 0.87 -5.30 23.19
N LEU A 189 -0.25 -5.90 22.80
CA LEU A 189 -0.55 -7.30 23.12
C LEU A 189 0.52 -8.26 22.53
N ILE A 190 0.88 -8.08 21.26
CA ILE A 190 1.91 -8.90 20.62
C ILE A 190 3.27 -8.72 21.32
N ARG A 191 3.63 -7.47 21.65
CA ARG A 191 4.87 -7.17 22.37
C ARG A 191 4.90 -7.81 23.77
N GLU A 192 3.78 -7.79 24.48
CA GLU A 192 3.65 -8.43 25.80
C GLU A 192 3.79 -9.96 25.72
N LYS A 193 3.09 -10.59 24.78
CA LYS A 193 3.06 -12.06 24.66
C LYS A 193 4.30 -12.62 23.97
N GLN A 194 4.87 -11.89 23.00
CA GLN A 194 5.97 -12.35 22.15
C GLN A 194 7.08 -11.28 22.01
N PRO A 195 7.67 -10.79 23.11
CA PRO A 195 8.58 -9.61 23.09
C PRO A 195 9.79 -9.82 22.18
N LYS A 196 10.42 -11.00 22.19
CA LYS A 196 11.59 -11.28 21.34
C LYS A 196 11.25 -11.26 19.85
N LEU A 197 10.05 -11.74 19.48
CA LEU A 197 9.59 -11.73 18.10
C LEU A 197 9.27 -10.29 17.67
N TYR A 198 8.57 -9.53 18.52
CA TYR A 198 8.25 -8.14 18.27
C TYR A 198 9.51 -7.29 18.02
N ASP A 199 10.50 -7.36 18.92
CA ASP A 199 11.76 -6.63 18.83
C ASP A 199 12.56 -7.02 17.58
N TRP A 200 12.60 -8.30 17.23
CA TRP A 200 13.23 -8.78 16.02
C TRP A 200 12.58 -8.19 14.77
N LEU A 201 11.26 -8.28 14.67
CA LEU A 201 10.51 -7.76 13.52
C LEU A 201 10.59 -6.24 13.42
N PHE A 202 10.61 -5.54 14.55
CA PHE A 202 10.79 -4.09 14.57
C PHE A 202 12.19 -3.68 14.05
N GLN A 203 13.23 -4.47 14.28
CA GLN A 203 14.56 -4.23 13.71
C GLN A 203 14.58 -4.43 12.19
N LEU A 204 13.79 -5.36 11.64
CA LEU A 204 13.70 -5.63 10.19
C LEU A 204 13.07 -4.48 9.38
N ARG A 205 12.57 -3.40 10.03
CA ARG A 205 12.22 -2.17 9.32
C ARG A 205 13.43 -1.49 8.68
N GLY A 206 14.62 -1.74 9.21
CA GLY A 206 15.88 -1.27 8.65
C GLY A 206 16.41 -2.20 7.55
N LYS A 207 16.56 -1.67 6.33
CA LYS A 207 17.06 -2.42 5.16
C LYS A 207 18.34 -3.20 5.44
N GLN A 208 19.29 -2.62 6.18
CA GLN A 208 20.55 -3.29 6.51
C GLN A 208 20.33 -4.54 7.36
N LYS A 209 19.40 -4.50 8.32
CA LYS A 209 19.07 -5.66 9.16
C LYS A 209 18.46 -6.80 8.35
N VAL A 210 17.66 -6.48 7.32
CA VAL A 210 17.16 -7.47 6.37
C VAL A 210 18.31 -8.08 5.57
N MET A 211 19.23 -7.24 5.04
CA MET A 211 20.39 -7.72 4.29
C MET A 211 21.30 -8.64 5.10
N ASP A 212 21.46 -8.37 6.41
CA ASP A 212 22.24 -9.21 7.32
C ASP A 212 21.67 -10.64 7.46
N GLN A 213 20.38 -10.83 7.18
CA GLN A 213 19.72 -12.14 7.20
C GLN A 213 19.84 -12.92 5.89
N VAL A 214 20.17 -12.22 4.78
CA VAL A 214 20.19 -12.83 3.46
C VAL A 214 21.56 -13.42 3.17
N ARG A 215 21.58 -14.70 2.79
CA ARG A 215 22.74 -15.37 2.20
C ARG A 215 22.27 -16.09 0.94
N LEU A 216 22.88 -15.79 -0.21
CA LEU A 216 22.53 -16.47 -1.45
C LEU A 216 22.78 -17.97 -1.30
N LEU A 217 21.89 -18.75 -1.86
CA LEU A 217 21.90 -20.23 -1.87
C LEU A 217 21.84 -20.88 -0.47
N GLN A 218 21.45 -20.12 0.55
CA GLN A 218 21.13 -20.67 1.87
C GLN A 218 19.63 -20.51 2.14
N PRO A 219 18.89 -21.60 2.39
CA PRO A 219 17.48 -21.53 2.69
C PRO A 219 17.19 -20.66 3.92
N MET A 220 16.12 -19.89 3.86
CA MET A 220 15.63 -19.08 4.96
C MET A 220 14.11 -19.13 5.06
N VAL A 221 13.59 -18.78 6.23
CA VAL A 221 12.16 -18.59 6.46
C VAL A 221 11.72 -17.23 5.93
N HIS A 222 10.60 -17.18 5.23
CA HIS A 222 9.93 -15.96 4.85
C HIS A 222 8.45 -16.04 5.20
N VAL A 223 7.94 -15.03 5.94
CA VAL A 223 6.50 -14.88 6.21
C VAL A 223 5.95 -13.76 5.35
N SER A 224 4.84 -14.00 4.69
CA SER A 224 4.27 -13.04 3.73
C SER A 224 2.81 -13.36 3.44
N GLY A 225 1.97 -12.33 3.30
CA GLY A 225 0.61 -12.49 2.80
C GLY A 225 0.50 -13.04 1.36
N ARG A 226 1.63 -13.17 0.63
CA ARG A 226 1.67 -13.86 -0.66
C ARG A 226 1.65 -15.39 -0.54
N PHE A 227 1.99 -15.92 0.62
CA PHE A 227 1.68 -17.31 0.97
C PHE A 227 0.27 -17.34 1.54
N SER A 228 -0.54 -18.29 1.09
CA SER A 228 -1.96 -18.37 1.49
C SER A 228 -2.12 -18.67 2.99
N ALA A 229 -3.31 -18.40 3.55
CA ALA A 229 -3.68 -18.80 4.89
C ALA A 229 -3.58 -20.34 5.08
N ALA A 230 -3.86 -21.12 4.03
CA ALA A 230 -3.68 -22.58 4.04
C ALA A 230 -2.21 -23.01 4.26
N ARG A 231 -1.25 -22.11 3.98
CA ARG A 231 0.17 -22.31 4.27
C ARG A 231 0.63 -21.52 5.51
N ASN A 232 -0.30 -21.06 6.33
CA ASN A 232 -0.03 -20.25 7.52
C ASN A 232 0.86 -19.03 7.23
N PHE A 233 0.76 -18.44 6.02
CA PHE A 233 1.55 -17.30 5.54
C PHE A 233 3.07 -17.52 5.54
N VAL A 234 3.57 -18.72 5.69
CA VAL A 234 5.01 -19.03 5.80
C VAL A 234 5.50 -19.88 4.64
N GLY A 235 6.73 -19.65 4.23
CA GLY A 235 7.47 -20.46 3.27
C GLY A 235 8.94 -20.58 3.63
N VAL A 236 9.55 -21.70 3.27
CA VAL A 236 11.00 -21.83 3.22
C VAL A 236 11.43 -21.48 1.80
N VAL A 237 12.28 -20.47 1.68
CA VAL A 237 12.71 -19.94 0.39
C VAL A 237 14.23 -20.02 0.24
N LEU A 238 14.69 -20.19 -1.00
CA LEU A 238 16.10 -20.15 -1.35
C LEU A 238 16.42 -18.83 -2.08
N PRO A 239 17.21 -17.92 -1.49
CA PRO A 239 17.73 -16.76 -2.20
C PRO A 239 18.59 -17.16 -3.38
N LEU A 240 18.19 -16.79 -4.60
CA LEU A 240 18.89 -17.16 -5.83
C LEU A 240 19.85 -16.08 -6.31
N ALA A 241 19.34 -14.85 -6.44
CA ALA A 241 20.08 -13.72 -6.96
C ALA A 241 19.44 -12.39 -6.57
N TRP A 242 20.21 -11.32 -6.65
CA TRP A 242 19.67 -9.96 -6.63
C TRP A 242 19.04 -9.63 -7.98
N HIS A 243 17.96 -8.87 -7.96
CA HIS A 243 17.26 -8.43 -9.16
C HIS A 243 18.17 -7.52 -10.02
N PRO A 244 18.26 -7.71 -11.34
CA PRO A 244 19.22 -7.01 -12.18
C PRO A 244 19.02 -5.49 -12.25
N ARG A 245 17.79 -5.02 -12.13
CA ARG A 245 17.44 -3.58 -12.23
C ARG A 245 17.06 -2.96 -10.88
N ASN A 246 16.38 -3.70 -10.00
CA ASN A 246 15.90 -3.20 -8.71
C ASN A 246 16.81 -3.66 -7.56
N ARG A 247 17.72 -2.80 -7.12
CA ARG A 247 18.68 -3.08 -6.03
C ARG A 247 18.02 -3.40 -4.67
N ASN A 248 16.72 -3.19 -4.55
CA ASN A 248 15.96 -3.50 -3.33
C ASN A 248 15.21 -4.83 -3.41
N ALA A 249 15.29 -5.54 -4.52
CA ALA A 249 14.59 -6.81 -4.73
C ALA A 249 15.56 -8.00 -4.75
N LEU A 250 15.20 -9.02 -3.98
CA LEU A 250 15.87 -10.32 -3.94
C LEU A 250 14.98 -11.34 -4.64
N ILE A 251 15.51 -12.06 -5.61
CA ILE A 251 14.83 -13.16 -6.28
C ILE A 251 15.01 -14.42 -5.44
N VAL A 252 13.91 -15.04 -5.04
CA VAL A 252 13.92 -16.27 -4.25
C VAL A 252 13.10 -17.37 -4.91
N CYS A 253 13.48 -18.62 -4.68
CA CYS A 253 12.69 -19.79 -5.03
C CYS A 253 11.91 -20.28 -3.80
N ASP A 254 10.59 -20.45 -3.93
CA ASP A 254 9.74 -21.09 -2.93
C ASP A 254 9.97 -22.62 -2.96
N LEU A 255 10.65 -23.15 -1.96
CA LEU A 255 11.03 -24.57 -1.89
C LEU A 255 9.84 -25.52 -1.65
N HIS A 256 8.64 -24.99 -1.33
CA HIS A 256 7.42 -25.78 -1.27
C HIS A 256 6.98 -26.28 -2.66
N LEU A 257 7.24 -25.50 -3.70
CA LEU A 257 6.93 -25.85 -5.08
C LEU A 257 8.10 -26.60 -5.74
N ASP A 258 7.80 -27.43 -6.75
CA ASP A 258 8.85 -28.14 -7.47
C ASP A 258 9.64 -27.17 -8.37
N PRO A 259 10.97 -27.08 -8.18
CA PRO A 259 11.81 -26.20 -8.99
C PRO A 259 12.18 -26.77 -10.36
N GLN A 260 11.63 -27.91 -10.78
CA GLN A 260 11.95 -28.59 -12.04
C GLN A 260 11.89 -27.64 -13.25
N GLY A 261 10.83 -26.80 -13.30
CA GLY A 261 10.65 -25.82 -14.37
C GLY A 261 11.84 -24.85 -14.53
N LEU A 262 12.52 -24.46 -13.44
CA LEU A 262 13.69 -23.59 -13.52
C LEU A 262 14.89 -24.28 -14.23
N LEU A 263 14.93 -25.60 -14.21
CA LEU A 263 15.99 -26.38 -14.84
C LEU A 263 15.69 -26.69 -16.31
N GLU A 264 14.44 -26.96 -16.64
CA GLU A 264 14.01 -27.47 -17.95
C GLU A 264 13.58 -26.39 -18.93
N LEU A 265 12.84 -25.35 -18.45
CA LEU A 265 12.28 -24.33 -19.32
C LEU A 265 13.33 -23.26 -19.66
N ASP A 266 13.15 -22.62 -20.83
CA ASP A 266 13.89 -21.41 -21.20
C ASP A 266 13.35 -20.15 -20.46
N ALA A 267 14.01 -19.02 -20.65
CA ALA A 267 13.66 -17.78 -19.95
C ALA A 267 12.29 -17.23 -20.34
N ASP A 268 11.91 -17.38 -21.62
CA ASP A 268 10.64 -16.84 -22.13
C ASP A 268 9.45 -17.67 -21.62
N ALA A 269 9.55 -18.98 -21.64
CA ALA A 269 8.53 -19.89 -21.08
C ALA A 269 8.39 -19.68 -19.56
N LEU A 270 9.50 -19.52 -18.83
CA LEU A 270 9.48 -19.19 -17.41
C LEU A 270 8.80 -17.85 -17.15
N ARG A 271 9.11 -16.83 -17.94
CA ARG A 271 8.51 -15.49 -17.83
C ARG A 271 7.01 -15.56 -18.09
N GLN A 272 6.58 -16.17 -19.17
CA GLN A 272 5.17 -16.34 -19.50
C GLN A 272 4.42 -16.99 -18.33
N ARG A 273 4.89 -18.12 -17.80
CA ARG A 273 4.24 -18.82 -16.68
C ARG A 273 4.27 -18.02 -15.37
N LEU A 274 5.34 -17.27 -15.09
CA LEU A 274 5.46 -16.46 -13.88
C LEU A 274 4.40 -15.37 -13.82
N TYR A 275 4.03 -14.79 -14.96
CA TYR A 275 3.03 -13.72 -15.07
C TYR A 275 1.62 -14.23 -15.43
N THR A 276 1.46 -15.53 -15.69
CA THR A 276 0.14 -16.17 -15.88
C THR A 276 -0.48 -16.45 -14.50
N ARG A 277 -1.77 -16.15 -14.36
CA ARG A 277 -2.50 -16.50 -13.13
C ARG A 277 -2.53 -18.01 -12.96
N ARG A 278 -2.49 -18.48 -11.71
CA ARG A 278 -2.45 -19.92 -11.43
C ARG A 278 -3.63 -20.68 -12.05
N ASP A 279 -4.80 -20.08 -12.05
CA ASP A 279 -6.03 -20.66 -12.58
C ASP A 279 -6.08 -20.65 -14.14
N ASP A 280 -5.21 -19.88 -14.78
CA ASP A 280 -5.10 -19.74 -16.23
C ASP A 280 -3.94 -20.59 -16.81
N LEU A 281 -3.19 -21.32 -15.95
CA LEU A 281 -2.16 -22.26 -16.41
C LEU A 281 -2.80 -23.47 -17.12
N ALA A 282 -2.15 -23.95 -18.17
CA ALA A 282 -2.62 -25.14 -18.90
C ALA A 282 -2.58 -26.40 -18.00
N GLU A 283 -3.40 -27.39 -18.34
CA GLU A 283 -3.44 -28.65 -17.60
C GLU A 283 -2.06 -29.33 -17.58
N GLY A 284 -1.59 -29.66 -16.37
CA GLY A 284 -0.26 -30.23 -16.15
C GLY A 284 0.88 -29.22 -16.06
N GLU A 285 0.63 -27.93 -16.25
CA GLU A 285 1.63 -26.89 -16.02
C GLU A 285 1.74 -26.52 -14.55
N LEU A 286 2.98 -26.53 -14.04
CA LEU A 286 3.27 -26.10 -12.67
C LEU A 286 3.63 -24.61 -12.63
N PRO A 287 3.19 -23.89 -11.59
CA PRO A 287 3.57 -22.49 -11.41
C PRO A 287 5.08 -22.37 -11.18
N VAL A 288 5.68 -21.32 -11.72
CA VAL A 288 7.09 -21.01 -11.48
C VAL A 288 7.31 -20.64 -10.01
N PRO A 289 8.24 -21.30 -9.29
CA PRO A 289 8.43 -21.09 -7.85
C PRO A 289 9.25 -19.83 -7.52
N LEU A 290 9.22 -18.82 -8.38
CA LEU A 290 9.95 -17.56 -8.17
C LEU A 290 9.09 -16.52 -7.46
N LYS A 291 9.74 -15.77 -6.58
CA LYS A 291 9.14 -14.67 -5.83
C LYS A 291 10.17 -13.56 -5.62
N LEU A 292 9.71 -12.30 -5.55
CA LEU A 292 10.54 -11.17 -5.13
C LEU A 292 10.31 -10.87 -3.64
N ILE A 293 11.41 -10.63 -2.92
CA ILE A 293 11.40 -10.07 -1.57
C ILE A 293 12.01 -8.67 -1.66
N HIS A 294 11.22 -7.65 -1.35
CA HIS A 294 11.68 -6.26 -1.34
C HIS A 294 12.25 -5.92 0.04
N ILE A 295 13.59 -5.78 0.12
CA ILE A 295 14.29 -5.56 1.40
C ILE A 295 14.02 -4.20 2.06
N ASN A 296 13.41 -3.27 1.33
CA ASN A 296 12.99 -1.95 1.82
C ASN A 296 11.48 -1.88 2.16
N LYS A 297 10.78 -3.01 2.16
CA LYS A 297 9.35 -3.12 2.53
C LYS A 297 9.16 -3.99 3.79
N CYS A 298 10.04 -3.86 4.77
CA CYS A 298 9.99 -4.54 6.08
C CYS A 298 9.69 -6.06 6.00
N PRO A 299 10.34 -6.81 5.08
CA PRO A 299 9.99 -8.21 4.89
C PRO A 299 10.33 -9.03 6.13
N VAL A 300 9.44 -9.94 6.49
CA VAL A 300 9.72 -10.92 7.55
C VAL A 300 10.58 -12.04 6.98
N VAL A 301 11.86 -12.02 7.35
CA VAL A 301 12.86 -13.04 6.99
C VAL A 301 13.62 -13.49 8.22
N ALA A 302 13.94 -14.76 8.30
CA ALA A 302 14.66 -15.33 9.43
C ALA A 302 15.46 -16.57 9.02
N PRO A 303 16.51 -16.95 9.78
CA PRO A 303 17.20 -18.21 9.55
C PRO A 303 16.30 -19.41 9.86
N LEU A 304 16.59 -20.59 9.28
CA LEU A 304 15.80 -21.80 9.51
C LEU A 304 15.73 -22.20 10.99
N SER A 305 16.72 -21.81 11.80
CA SER A 305 16.76 -22.10 13.24
C SER A 305 15.61 -21.47 14.03
N VAL A 306 14.85 -20.55 13.45
CA VAL A 306 13.64 -19.98 14.07
C VAL A 306 12.51 -21.02 14.16
N LEU A 307 12.51 -22.04 13.29
CA LEU A 307 11.54 -23.12 13.22
C LEU A 307 11.91 -24.23 14.22
N ARG A 308 11.21 -24.30 15.34
CA ARG A 308 11.32 -25.43 16.28
C ARG A 308 10.72 -26.68 15.65
N ALA A 309 11.03 -27.85 16.17
CA ALA A 309 10.46 -29.13 15.67
C ALA A 309 8.91 -29.14 15.71
N GLU A 310 8.33 -28.59 16.77
CA GLU A 310 6.88 -28.42 16.90
C GLU A 310 6.28 -27.48 15.87
N ASP A 311 6.99 -26.39 15.51
CA ASP A 311 6.57 -25.45 14.45
C ASP A 311 6.58 -26.15 13.08
N GLN A 312 7.63 -26.92 12.78
CA GLN A 312 7.73 -27.66 11.52
C GLN A 312 6.57 -28.65 11.37
N GLN A 313 6.23 -29.39 12.46
CA GLN A 313 5.11 -30.30 12.46
C GLN A 313 3.77 -29.59 12.30
N ARG A 314 3.51 -28.53 13.08
CA ARG A 314 2.27 -27.74 13.04
C ARG A 314 2.06 -27.09 11.67
N LEU A 315 3.13 -26.63 11.04
CA LEU A 315 3.11 -25.95 9.75
C LEU A 315 3.17 -26.92 8.55
N GLY A 316 3.33 -28.21 8.80
CA GLY A 316 3.42 -29.23 7.75
C GLY A 316 4.65 -29.06 6.84
N LEU A 317 5.79 -28.60 7.39
CA LEU A 317 7.00 -28.32 6.61
C LEU A 317 7.85 -29.58 6.43
N ASP A 318 8.03 -30.02 5.19
CA ASP A 318 8.96 -31.11 4.85
C ASP A 318 10.37 -30.56 4.65
N MET A 319 11.10 -30.44 5.76
CA MET A 319 12.46 -29.86 5.74
C MET A 319 13.45 -30.71 4.94
N ALA A 320 13.27 -32.04 4.87
CA ALA A 320 14.13 -32.92 4.08
C ALA A 320 13.94 -32.67 2.57
N LEU A 321 12.68 -32.56 2.13
CA LEU A 321 12.36 -32.19 0.74
C LEU A 321 12.92 -30.81 0.38
N TYR A 322 12.75 -29.82 1.26
CA TYR A 322 13.25 -28.47 1.00
C TYR A 322 14.77 -28.42 0.91
N GLN A 323 15.46 -29.16 1.74
CA GLN A 323 16.91 -29.27 1.68
C GLN A 323 17.39 -29.95 0.40
N ALA A 324 16.73 -31.04 -0.03
CA ALA A 324 17.02 -31.72 -1.29
C ALA A 324 16.81 -30.79 -2.49
N ARG A 325 15.71 -30.01 -2.53
CA ARG A 325 15.44 -29.04 -3.58
C ARG A 325 16.47 -27.88 -3.60
N ALA A 326 16.86 -27.38 -2.42
CA ALA A 326 17.87 -26.35 -2.30
C ALA A 326 19.24 -26.83 -2.82
N LEU A 327 19.66 -28.05 -2.45
CA LEU A 327 20.90 -28.63 -2.93
C LEU A 327 20.87 -28.80 -4.45
N ARG A 328 19.79 -29.36 -5.01
CA ARG A 328 19.62 -29.51 -6.46
C ARG A 328 19.76 -28.18 -7.21
N LEU A 329 19.15 -27.10 -6.72
CA LEU A 329 19.29 -25.78 -7.30
C LEU A 329 20.71 -25.22 -7.13
N THR A 330 21.33 -25.46 -6.00
CA THR A 330 22.71 -25.03 -5.74
C THR A 330 23.70 -25.71 -6.71
N ASP A 331 23.56 -27.00 -6.94
CA ASP A 331 24.42 -27.75 -7.85
C ASP A 331 24.18 -27.38 -9.33
N ALA A 332 22.96 -26.98 -9.67
CA ALA A 332 22.56 -26.65 -11.04
C ALA A 332 22.59 -25.13 -11.37
N GLN A 333 23.38 -24.33 -10.63
CA GLN A 333 23.42 -22.86 -10.83
C GLN A 333 23.70 -22.43 -12.26
N ASN A 334 24.56 -23.13 -12.97
CA ASN A 334 24.91 -22.87 -14.37
C ASN A 334 23.73 -23.03 -15.32
N ILE A 335 22.68 -23.76 -14.94
CA ILE A 335 21.48 -23.98 -15.77
C ILE A 335 20.47 -22.85 -15.63
N TRP A 336 20.20 -22.38 -14.43
CA TRP A 336 19.10 -21.46 -14.15
C TRP A 336 19.52 -19.99 -13.97
N ARG A 337 20.78 -19.70 -13.58
CA ARG A 337 21.20 -18.35 -13.17
C ARG A 337 20.91 -17.28 -14.22
N ASP A 338 21.35 -17.51 -15.46
CA ASP A 338 21.17 -16.52 -16.54
C ASP A 338 19.70 -16.40 -16.94
N LYS A 339 18.95 -17.51 -16.92
CA LYS A 339 17.50 -17.51 -17.19
C LYS A 339 16.74 -16.67 -16.16
N VAL A 340 17.01 -16.87 -14.87
CA VAL A 340 16.39 -16.12 -13.78
C VAL A 340 16.70 -14.62 -13.88
N GLN A 341 17.94 -14.26 -14.25
CA GLN A 341 18.30 -12.87 -14.50
C GLN A 341 17.53 -12.29 -15.71
N ALA A 342 17.44 -13.04 -16.81
CA ALA A 342 16.77 -12.62 -18.03
C ALA A 342 15.25 -12.38 -17.83
N ILE A 343 14.58 -13.20 -17.02
CA ILE A 343 13.15 -13.02 -16.69
C ILE A 343 12.86 -11.61 -16.16
N TYR A 344 13.74 -11.06 -15.33
CA TYR A 344 13.56 -9.76 -14.68
C TYR A 344 14.34 -8.61 -15.34
N ALA A 345 15.11 -8.88 -16.41
CA ALA A 345 15.86 -7.84 -17.11
C ALA A 345 14.97 -6.96 -17.99
N SER A 346 13.91 -7.51 -18.56
CA SER A 346 12.97 -6.84 -19.42
C SER A 346 11.59 -6.78 -18.76
N GLU A 347 11.35 -5.76 -17.95
CA GLU A 347 10.00 -5.41 -17.49
C GLU A 347 9.46 -4.35 -18.45
N ASP A 348 8.63 -4.77 -19.41
CA ASP A 348 7.89 -3.87 -20.29
C ASP A 348 6.58 -3.48 -19.58
N PHE A 349 6.65 -2.46 -18.73
CA PHE A 349 5.45 -1.78 -18.29
C PHE A 349 5.15 -0.66 -19.29
N SER A 350 4.01 -0.74 -19.96
CA SER A 350 3.50 0.40 -20.71
C SER A 350 3.16 1.50 -19.72
N PRO A 351 3.75 2.70 -19.85
CA PRO A 351 3.45 3.81 -18.96
C PRO A 351 1.95 4.17 -19.05
N SER A 352 1.38 4.60 -17.94
CA SER A 352 0.02 5.14 -17.94
C SER A 352 -0.03 6.40 -18.80
N GLN A 353 -1.14 6.66 -19.47
CA GLN A 353 -1.35 7.93 -20.17
C GLN A 353 -1.68 9.10 -19.22
N ASP A 354 -2.17 8.80 -18.03
CA ASP A 354 -2.46 9.81 -17.01
C ASP A 354 -1.20 10.14 -16.19
N PRO A 355 -0.68 11.39 -16.25
CA PRO A 355 0.49 11.81 -15.49
C PRO A 355 0.39 11.56 -13.99
N GLU A 356 -0.80 11.59 -13.39
CA GLU A 356 -1.01 11.31 -11.97
C GLU A 356 -0.72 9.87 -11.58
N GLN A 357 -0.78 8.96 -12.55
CA GLN A 357 -0.52 7.53 -12.36
C GLN A 357 0.92 7.13 -12.70
N GLN A 358 1.74 8.07 -13.17
CA GLN A 358 3.12 7.83 -13.64
C GLN A 358 4.18 7.98 -12.53
N LEU A 359 3.80 7.87 -11.27
CA LEU A 359 4.73 7.99 -10.13
C LEU A 359 5.95 7.06 -10.26
N TYR A 360 5.76 5.86 -10.77
CA TYR A 360 6.80 4.83 -10.89
C TYR A 360 7.47 4.75 -12.27
N ASP A 361 7.06 5.59 -13.22
CA ASP A 361 7.62 5.58 -14.58
C ASP A 361 9.00 6.25 -14.65
N GLY A 362 9.43 6.93 -13.59
CA GLY A 362 10.76 7.52 -13.45
C GLY A 362 10.88 8.44 -12.23
N PHE A 363 12.12 8.67 -11.81
CA PHE A 363 12.40 9.63 -10.73
C PHE A 363 12.40 11.06 -11.28
N ILE A 364 11.84 11.99 -10.52
CA ILE A 364 11.94 13.43 -10.80
C ILE A 364 13.39 13.87 -10.57
N GLY A 365 13.97 14.59 -11.54
CA GLY A 365 15.34 15.08 -11.48
C GLY A 365 15.55 16.17 -10.42
N ASP A 366 16.81 16.41 -10.03
CA ASP A 366 17.15 17.35 -8.95
C ASP A 366 16.73 18.79 -9.23
N ARG A 367 16.74 19.21 -10.51
CA ARG A 367 16.26 20.52 -10.94
C ARG A 367 14.77 20.64 -10.70
N ASP A 368 14.00 19.68 -11.17
CA ASP A 368 12.54 19.69 -11.05
C ASP A 368 12.09 19.48 -9.60
N ARG A 369 12.82 18.73 -8.78
CA ARG A 369 12.55 18.67 -7.33
C ARG A 369 12.60 20.05 -6.67
N ARG A 370 13.61 20.88 -7.02
CA ARG A 370 13.69 22.25 -6.52
C ARG A 370 12.55 23.13 -7.03
N LEU A 371 12.14 22.96 -8.29
CA LEU A 371 10.94 23.65 -8.81
C LEU A 371 9.67 23.19 -8.10
N CYS A 372 9.52 21.90 -7.79
CA CYS A 372 8.40 21.39 -7.00
C CYS A 372 8.35 22.04 -5.60
N GLU A 373 9.50 22.23 -4.94
CA GLU A 373 9.58 22.96 -3.67
C GLU A 373 9.13 24.43 -3.82
N GLN A 374 9.52 25.10 -4.90
CA GLN A 374 9.09 26.47 -5.21
C GLN A 374 7.60 26.54 -5.49
N VAL A 375 7.04 25.58 -6.25
CA VAL A 375 5.58 25.48 -6.49
C VAL A 375 4.81 25.42 -5.17
N ARG A 376 5.26 24.61 -4.21
CA ARG A 376 4.59 24.51 -2.91
C ARG A 376 4.75 25.74 -2.02
N ALA A 377 5.82 26.49 -2.20
CA ALA A 377 6.09 27.71 -1.45
C ALA A 377 5.46 28.97 -2.07
N ALA A 378 5.07 28.90 -3.35
CA ALA A 378 4.49 30.01 -4.07
C ALA A 378 3.06 30.30 -3.59
N ASP A 379 2.71 31.59 -3.56
CA ASP A 379 1.31 31.95 -3.36
C ASP A 379 0.46 31.63 -4.61
N PRO A 380 -0.86 31.50 -4.47
CA PRO A 380 -1.74 31.14 -5.58
C PRO A 380 -1.62 32.06 -6.82
N ALA A 381 -1.38 33.35 -6.63
CA ALA A 381 -1.25 34.29 -7.74
C ALA A 381 0.07 34.08 -8.50
N GLN A 382 1.16 33.78 -7.81
CA GLN A 382 2.44 33.40 -8.41
C GLN A 382 2.34 32.12 -9.22
N LEU A 383 1.63 31.12 -8.74
CA LEU A 383 1.39 29.86 -9.47
C LEU A 383 0.75 30.07 -10.83
N ALA A 384 -0.11 31.10 -10.96
CA ALA A 384 -0.80 31.42 -12.20
C ALA A 384 0.06 32.22 -13.19
N GLN A 385 0.99 33.06 -12.71
CA GLN A 385 1.72 34.04 -13.51
C GLN A 385 3.12 33.59 -13.90
N GLU A 386 3.78 32.77 -13.11
CA GLU A 386 5.15 32.33 -13.36
C GLU A 386 5.22 31.21 -14.40
N GLN A 387 6.27 31.25 -15.22
CA GLN A 387 6.62 30.10 -16.06
C GLN A 387 7.43 29.10 -15.26
N TRP A 388 6.94 27.87 -15.23
CA TRP A 388 7.58 26.77 -14.53
C TRP A 388 8.31 25.87 -15.54
N PRO A 389 9.62 26.10 -15.75
CA PRO A 389 10.39 25.42 -16.80
C PRO A 389 10.83 24.01 -16.35
N PHE A 390 9.87 23.13 -16.18
CA PHE A 390 10.12 21.72 -15.87
C PHE A 390 10.76 20.98 -17.04
N ASP A 391 11.70 20.10 -16.73
CA ASP A 391 12.28 19.16 -17.70
C ASP A 391 11.41 17.89 -17.84
N ASP A 392 10.71 17.51 -16.77
CA ASP A 392 9.83 16.35 -16.72
C ASP A 392 8.43 16.67 -17.25
N GLU A 393 8.06 16.02 -18.35
CA GLU A 393 6.80 16.26 -19.06
C GLU A 393 5.54 15.96 -18.23
N ARG A 394 5.67 15.22 -17.13
CA ARG A 394 4.57 14.91 -16.20
C ARG A 394 4.14 16.11 -15.38
N LEU A 395 5.08 17.03 -15.06
CA LEU A 395 4.86 18.10 -14.11
C LEU A 395 3.98 19.25 -14.61
N PRO A 396 4.06 19.72 -15.87
CA PRO A 396 3.15 20.77 -16.35
C PRO A 396 1.66 20.41 -16.25
N PRO A 397 1.18 19.25 -16.72
CA PRO A 397 -0.22 18.87 -16.53
C PRO A 397 -0.59 18.64 -15.06
N LEU A 398 0.33 18.16 -14.23
CA LEU A 398 0.10 18.03 -12.78
C LEU A 398 -0.08 19.42 -12.15
N LEU A 399 0.73 20.42 -12.52
CA LEU A 399 0.61 21.78 -12.00
C LEU A 399 -0.74 22.43 -12.37
N PHE A 400 -1.19 22.24 -13.61
CA PHE A 400 -2.50 22.70 -14.01
C PHE A 400 -3.62 22.10 -13.14
N ARG A 401 -3.59 20.79 -12.93
CA ARG A 401 -4.58 20.09 -12.10
C ARG A 401 -4.47 20.48 -10.63
N TYR A 402 -3.26 20.66 -10.12
CA TYR A 402 -2.99 21.12 -8.75
C TYR A 402 -3.62 22.49 -8.50
N ARG A 403 -3.42 23.45 -9.42
CA ARG A 403 -4.06 24.76 -9.36
C ARG A 403 -5.58 24.66 -9.43
N ALA A 404 -6.09 23.90 -10.38
CA ALA A 404 -7.52 23.75 -10.60
C ALA A 404 -8.26 23.18 -9.38
N ARG A 405 -7.64 22.25 -8.65
CA ARG A 405 -8.23 21.64 -7.46
C ARG A 405 -8.10 22.48 -6.20
N ASN A 406 -6.95 23.11 -6.01
CA ASN A 406 -6.63 23.75 -4.74
C ASN A 406 -6.80 25.27 -4.78
N PHE A 407 -6.71 25.90 -5.95
CA PHE A 407 -6.74 27.34 -6.16
C PHE A 407 -7.55 27.71 -7.40
N PRO A 408 -8.83 27.30 -7.51
CA PRO A 408 -9.65 27.49 -8.72
C PRO A 408 -9.82 28.97 -9.10
N GLU A 409 -9.74 29.89 -8.14
CA GLU A 409 -9.79 31.32 -8.33
C GLU A 409 -8.60 31.88 -9.15
N THR A 410 -7.51 31.12 -9.27
CA THR A 410 -6.34 31.51 -10.07
C THR A 410 -6.45 31.16 -11.55
N LEU A 411 -7.48 30.41 -11.93
CA LEU A 411 -7.72 30.02 -13.32
C LEU A 411 -8.36 31.15 -14.13
N ASN A 412 -7.80 31.46 -15.29
CA ASN A 412 -8.48 32.29 -16.25
C ASN A 412 -9.64 31.56 -16.94
N SER A 413 -10.44 32.28 -17.75
CA SER A 413 -11.65 31.70 -18.35
C SER A 413 -11.37 30.50 -19.28
N GLU A 414 -10.24 30.49 -20.00
CA GLU A 414 -9.84 29.38 -20.85
C GLU A 414 -9.42 28.16 -20.00
N GLU A 415 -8.67 28.39 -18.94
CA GLU A 415 -8.27 27.36 -18.00
C GLU A 415 -9.47 26.76 -17.25
N GLN A 416 -10.46 27.59 -16.85
CA GLN A 416 -11.70 27.12 -16.24
C GLN A 416 -12.50 26.21 -17.18
N GLU A 417 -12.62 26.62 -18.46
CA GLU A 417 -13.29 25.78 -19.45
C GLU A 417 -12.53 24.47 -19.74
N ARG A 418 -11.20 24.55 -19.83
CA ARG A 418 -10.35 23.36 -19.99
C ARG A 418 -10.50 22.39 -18.80
N TRP A 419 -10.56 22.92 -17.56
CA TRP A 419 -10.79 22.13 -16.36
C TRP A 419 -12.17 21.48 -16.36
N ARG A 420 -13.20 22.25 -16.71
CA ARG A 420 -14.56 21.73 -16.80
C ARG A 420 -14.67 20.57 -17.81
N ILE A 421 -14.08 20.74 -19.01
CA ILE A 421 -14.04 19.69 -20.03
C ILE A 421 -13.26 18.45 -19.53
N PHE A 422 -12.17 18.65 -18.82
CA PHE A 422 -11.40 17.57 -18.22
C PHE A 422 -12.25 16.78 -17.22
N CYS A 423 -12.92 17.45 -16.29
CA CYS A 423 -13.82 16.81 -15.32
C CYS A 423 -14.96 16.06 -16.01
N GLN A 424 -15.59 16.67 -17.02
CA GLN A 424 -16.65 16.01 -17.80
C GLN A 424 -16.17 14.70 -18.41
N LYS A 425 -15.04 14.72 -19.12
CA LYS A 425 -14.48 13.52 -19.74
C LYS A 425 -14.13 12.46 -18.70
N ARG A 426 -13.46 12.87 -17.63
CA ARG A 426 -13.02 11.96 -16.57
C ARG A 426 -14.18 11.26 -15.85
N LEU A 427 -15.30 11.98 -15.65
CA LEU A 427 -16.49 11.44 -15.00
C LEU A 427 -17.46 10.70 -15.93
N SER A 428 -17.27 10.80 -17.25
CA SER A 428 -18.14 10.14 -18.23
C SER A 428 -17.47 8.97 -18.96
N ASP A 429 -16.13 8.95 -19.02
CA ASP A 429 -15.37 7.97 -19.79
C ASP A 429 -14.34 7.26 -18.90
N PRO A 430 -14.49 5.93 -18.67
CA PRO A 430 -13.56 5.14 -17.87
C PRO A 430 -12.11 5.17 -18.37
N GLU A 431 -11.88 5.42 -19.67
CA GLU A 431 -10.53 5.49 -20.24
C GLU A 431 -9.75 6.74 -19.79
N TRP A 432 -10.44 7.74 -19.23
CA TRP A 432 -9.82 8.97 -18.70
C TRP A 432 -9.27 8.85 -17.27
N GLY A 433 -9.22 7.63 -16.73
CA GLY A 433 -8.47 7.30 -15.52
C GLY A 433 -9.17 7.62 -14.20
N ALA A 434 -10.46 8.03 -14.21
CA ALA A 434 -11.24 8.06 -12.98
C ALA A 434 -11.60 6.63 -12.54
N PRO A 435 -11.61 6.34 -11.24
CA PRO A 435 -12.00 5.02 -10.75
C PRO A 435 -13.49 4.73 -10.94
N ASN A 436 -14.33 5.78 -10.95
CA ASN A 436 -15.78 5.69 -11.13
C ASN A 436 -16.27 6.79 -12.06
N THR A 437 -17.25 6.44 -12.92
CA THR A 437 -18.02 7.40 -13.71
C THR A 437 -19.31 7.76 -12.98
N LEU A 438 -20.00 8.81 -13.43
CA LEU A 438 -21.31 9.19 -12.92
C LEU A 438 -22.34 8.06 -13.05
N GLU A 439 -22.31 7.34 -14.16
CA GLU A 439 -23.21 6.23 -14.42
C GLU A 439 -22.95 5.06 -13.48
N THR A 440 -21.69 4.61 -13.39
CA THR A 440 -21.30 3.51 -12.49
C THR A 440 -21.56 3.85 -11.03
N PHE A 441 -21.37 5.12 -10.63
CA PHE A 441 -21.70 5.55 -9.26
C PHE A 441 -23.17 5.41 -8.96
N VAL A 442 -24.06 5.91 -9.84
CA VAL A 442 -25.51 5.89 -9.62
C VAL A 442 -26.04 4.44 -9.58
N GLU A 443 -25.60 3.61 -10.51
CA GLU A 443 -26.00 2.20 -10.55
C GLU A 443 -25.56 1.43 -9.31
N THR A 444 -24.28 1.58 -8.92
CA THR A 444 -23.73 0.89 -7.75
C THR A 444 -24.38 1.38 -6.45
N ALA A 445 -24.61 2.68 -6.30
CA ALA A 445 -25.29 3.23 -5.14
C ALA A 445 -26.73 2.72 -5.00
N ALA A 446 -27.46 2.63 -6.12
CA ALA A 446 -28.82 2.08 -6.12
C ALA A 446 -28.85 0.60 -5.73
N GLN A 447 -27.90 -0.21 -6.22
CA GLN A 447 -27.78 -1.62 -5.84
C GLN A 447 -27.47 -1.80 -4.34
N LEU A 448 -26.50 -1.04 -3.83
CA LEU A 448 -26.11 -1.10 -2.42
C LEU A 448 -27.25 -0.66 -1.48
N ASN A 449 -28.01 0.35 -1.86
CA ASN A 449 -29.14 0.84 -1.07
C ASN A 449 -30.21 -0.24 -0.76
N MET A 450 -30.33 -1.28 -1.59
CA MET A 450 -31.30 -2.36 -1.36
C MET A 450 -30.97 -3.23 -0.13
N THR A 451 -29.70 -3.31 0.25
CA THR A 451 -29.22 -4.16 1.36
C THR A 451 -28.52 -3.37 2.47
N ALA A 452 -28.37 -2.07 2.30
CA ALA A 452 -27.70 -1.18 3.23
C ALA A 452 -28.49 -0.98 4.53
N THR A 453 -27.79 -0.79 5.64
CA THR A 453 -28.39 -0.36 6.91
C THR A 453 -28.96 1.06 6.79
N PRO A 454 -29.87 1.48 7.67
CA PRO A 454 -30.43 2.85 7.63
C PRO A 454 -29.34 3.94 7.62
N PHE A 455 -28.28 3.79 8.41
CA PHE A 455 -27.13 4.71 8.41
C PHE A 455 -26.42 4.75 7.06
N GLN A 456 -26.13 3.60 6.49
CA GLN A 456 -25.47 3.52 5.17
C GLN A 456 -26.35 4.12 4.06
N GLN A 457 -27.67 3.95 4.15
CA GLN A 457 -28.62 4.57 3.21
C GLN A 457 -28.57 6.10 3.29
N GLU A 458 -28.49 6.65 4.49
CA GLU A 458 -28.36 8.10 4.70
C GLU A 458 -27.09 8.64 4.04
N VAL A 459 -25.94 8.00 4.30
CA VAL A 459 -24.65 8.35 3.69
C VAL A 459 -24.70 8.26 2.16
N LEU A 460 -25.26 7.18 1.62
CA LEU A 460 -25.37 7.00 0.15
C LEU A 460 -26.29 8.05 -0.48
N ASN A 461 -27.36 8.45 0.18
CA ASN A 461 -28.28 9.47 -0.29
C ASN A 461 -27.61 10.84 -0.34
N GLU A 462 -26.85 11.24 0.70
CA GLU A 462 -26.08 12.49 0.68
C GLU A 462 -25.06 12.52 -0.49
N TRP A 463 -24.38 11.41 -0.72
CA TRP A 463 -23.46 11.32 -1.86
C TRP A 463 -24.17 11.38 -3.21
N GLN A 464 -25.37 10.80 -3.34
CA GLN A 464 -26.19 10.93 -4.56
C GLN A 464 -26.60 12.38 -4.80
N GLU A 465 -26.99 13.12 -3.76
CA GLU A 465 -27.30 14.55 -3.86
C GLU A 465 -26.07 15.37 -4.27
N TYR A 466 -24.91 15.09 -3.68
CA TYR A 466 -23.63 15.71 -4.09
C TYR A 466 -23.31 15.46 -5.57
N VAL A 467 -23.46 14.24 -6.04
CA VAL A 467 -23.24 13.83 -7.43
C VAL A 467 -24.21 14.55 -8.38
N GLN A 468 -25.48 14.68 -8.01
CA GLN A 468 -26.45 15.45 -8.80
C GLN A 468 -26.08 16.94 -8.86
N GLY A 469 -25.60 17.53 -7.77
CA GLY A 469 -25.07 18.89 -7.72
C GLY A 469 -23.85 19.07 -8.62
N LEU A 470 -22.91 18.13 -8.56
CA LEU A 470 -21.71 18.10 -9.39
C LEU A 470 -22.06 18.00 -10.89
N ARG A 471 -23.00 17.12 -11.25
CA ARG A 471 -23.51 16.99 -12.61
C ARG A 471 -24.03 18.29 -13.17
N LYS A 472 -24.83 19.04 -12.39
CA LYS A 472 -25.34 20.34 -12.79
C LYS A 472 -24.22 21.38 -12.98
N ARG A 473 -23.24 21.43 -12.05
CA ARG A 473 -22.10 22.37 -12.15
C ARG A 473 -21.25 22.12 -13.39
N LEU A 474 -21.07 20.86 -13.75
CA LEU A 474 -20.28 20.45 -14.92
C LEU A 474 -21.08 20.43 -16.24
N ASN A 475 -22.39 20.72 -16.25
CA ASN A 475 -23.28 20.62 -17.40
C ASN A 475 -23.28 19.21 -18.05
N LEU A 476 -23.43 18.15 -17.23
CA LEU A 476 -23.49 16.75 -17.62
C LEU A 476 -24.91 16.20 -17.53
#